data_613bff859d79023473d623161af1553e
#
_entry.id   613bff859d79023473d623161af1553e
#
_cell.length_a   1.000
_cell.length_b   1.000
_cell.length_c   1.000
_cell.angle_alpha   90.00
_cell.angle_beta   90.00
_cell.angle_gamma   90.00
#
_symmetry.space_group_name_H-M   'P 1'
#
loop_
_entity.id
_entity.type
_entity.pdbx_description
1 polymer ?
#
loop_
_entity_poly.entity_id
_entity_poly.type
_entity_poly.pdbx_seq_one_letter_code
_entity_poly.pdbx_strand_id
1 'polypeptide(L)'
;MSDVVKDKPNRAEKTRLTRRRIVTAAADLFLDQGYGATTLDQVAARAGVAVQTVYFHYGNKATLLKEALDVAAVGDDQPVALLDRTWLEELTAEPDPVRVIELWMTAGREILQRVAPLLAVVRGTVGTDPDLAAQWDLNEAQRRTAFRAFADVLADRKALRPGLTVEDAADLAFLIHSVENYIVATGTLGWTPEHWRSSTSELLVRSLLGETPL
;
A
#
# COMPACT_ATOMS: atom_id res chain seq x y z
N MET A 1 3.65 42.62 -17.25
CA MET A 1 3.94 41.27 -17.75
C MET A 1 5.13 40.79 -16.95
N SER A 2 4.90 39.99 -15.87
CA SER A 2 6.00 39.45 -15.04
C SER A 2 6.42 38.13 -15.64
N ASP A 3 7.65 38.06 -16.14
CA ASP A 3 8.32 36.83 -16.54
C ASP A 3 8.47 35.93 -15.31
N VAL A 4 7.70 34.83 -15.26
CA VAL A 4 7.90 33.78 -14.29
C VAL A 4 9.16 33.03 -14.74
N VAL A 5 10.30 33.38 -14.16
CA VAL A 5 11.53 32.64 -14.31
C VAL A 5 11.28 31.22 -13.74
N LYS A 6 11.10 30.24 -14.63
CA LYS A 6 11.09 28.82 -14.27
C LYS A 6 12.50 28.46 -13.77
N ASP A 7 12.64 28.39 -12.46
CA ASP A 7 13.87 27.97 -11.81
C ASP A 7 14.25 26.57 -12.33
N LYS A 8 15.51 26.40 -12.79
CA LYS A 8 15.96 25.10 -13.31
C LYS A 8 16.07 24.14 -12.15
N PRO A 9 15.52 22.91 -12.27
CA PRO A 9 15.54 21.94 -11.19
C PRO A 9 16.99 21.72 -10.70
N ASN A 10 17.21 21.75 -9.40
CA ASN A 10 18.49 21.48 -8.78
C ASN A 10 18.89 20.01 -8.96
N ARG A 11 20.13 19.63 -8.58
CA ARG A 11 20.63 18.25 -8.77
C ARG A 11 19.79 17.20 -8.05
N ALA A 12 19.31 17.49 -6.83
CA ALA A 12 18.50 16.58 -6.05
C ALA A 12 17.12 16.38 -6.71
N GLU A 13 16.52 17.45 -7.20
CA GLU A 13 15.23 17.40 -7.92
C GLU A 13 15.34 16.66 -9.25
N LYS A 14 16.42 16.82 -10.01
CA LYS A 14 16.67 16.03 -11.22
C LYS A 14 16.78 14.53 -10.90
N THR A 15 17.47 14.19 -9.82
CA THR A 15 17.61 12.79 -9.37
C THR A 15 16.25 12.22 -8.99
N ARG A 16 15.42 12.97 -8.24
CA ARG A 16 14.06 12.56 -7.85
C ARG A 16 13.18 12.34 -9.08
N LEU A 17 13.17 13.27 -10.03
CA LEU A 17 12.41 13.13 -11.27
C LEU A 17 12.86 11.91 -12.10
N THR A 18 14.17 11.64 -12.15
CA THR A 18 14.70 10.46 -12.83
C THR A 18 14.24 9.16 -12.15
N ARG A 19 14.35 9.07 -10.81
CA ARG A 19 13.85 7.93 -10.05
C ARG A 19 12.35 7.70 -10.30
N ARG A 20 11.54 8.75 -10.23
CA ARG A 20 10.10 8.67 -10.49
C ARG A 20 9.80 8.10 -11.88
N ARG A 21 10.49 8.58 -12.93
CA ARG A 21 10.32 8.06 -14.30
C ARG A 21 10.65 6.58 -14.39
N ILE A 22 11.72 6.13 -13.73
CA ILE A 22 12.11 4.71 -13.71
C ILE A 22 11.05 3.88 -13.01
N VAL A 23 10.59 4.29 -11.83
CA VAL A 23 9.58 3.58 -11.05
C VAL A 23 8.24 3.50 -11.79
N THR A 24 7.78 4.60 -12.40
CA THR A 24 6.56 4.61 -13.21
C THR A 24 6.68 3.65 -14.40
N ALA A 25 7.79 3.73 -15.15
CA ALA A 25 8.03 2.85 -16.29
C ALA A 25 8.07 1.35 -15.89
N ALA A 26 8.64 1.06 -14.71
CA ALA A 26 8.68 -0.29 -14.18
C ALA A 26 7.28 -0.79 -13.78
N ALA A 27 6.51 0.03 -13.05
CA ALA A 27 5.14 -0.31 -12.68
C ALA A 27 4.27 -0.63 -13.90
N ASP A 28 4.32 0.23 -14.92
CA ASP A 28 3.60 0.02 -16.18
C ASP A 28 3.99 -1.31 -16.83
N LEU A 29 5.29 -1.60 -16.95
CA LEU A 29 5.77 -2.83 -17.57
C LEU A 29 5.41 -4.08 -16.75
N PHE A 30 5.48 -4.01 -15.42
CA PHE A 30 5.06 -5.10 -14.56
C PHE A 30 3.56 -5.41 -14.72
N LEU A 31 2.74 -4.40 -14.89
CA LEU A 31 1.29 -4.55 -15.11
C LEU A 31 0.99 -5.04 -16.54
N ASP A 32 1.69 -4.53 -17.55
CA ASP A 32 1.42 -4.84 -18.96
C ASP A 32 1.83 -6.28 -19.34
N GLN A 33 3.01 -6.74 -18.89
CA GLN A 33 3.61 -8.01 -19.35
C GLN A 33 4.05 -8.95 -18.22
N GLY A 34 3.84 -8.56 -16.96
CA GLY A 34 4.23 -9.32 -15.79
C GLY A 34 5.70 -9.15 -15.39
N TYR A 35 6.01 -9.58 -14.15
CA TYR A 35 7.37 -9.47 -13.59
C TYR A 35 8.39 -10.29 -14.38
N GLY A 36 8.06 -11.54 -14.74
CA GLY A 36 8.99 -12.46 -15.43
C GLY A 36 9.51 -11.91 -16.75
N ALA A 37 8.62 -11.36 -17.58
CA ALA A 37 8.94 -10.84 -18.90
C ALA A 37 9.59 -9.45 -18.90
N THR A 38 9.52 -8.72 -17.79
CA THR A 38 10.09 -7.37 -17.67
C THR A 38 11.59 -7.43 -17.40
N THR A 39 12.38 -6.65 -18.18
CA THR A 39 13.82 -6.48 -17.99
C THR A 39 14.17 -5.05 -17.61
N LEU A 40 15.34 -4.84 -16.94
CA LEU A 40 15.82 -3.50 -16.61
C LEU A 40 16.17 -2.66 -17.85
N ASP A 41 16.54 -3.30 -18.97
CA ASP A 41 16.75 -2.63 -20.26
C ASP A 41 15.46 -2.06 -20.83
N GLN A 42 14.36 -2.81 -20.76
CA GLN A 42 13.02 -2.33 -21.17
C GLN A 42 12.56 -1.16 -20.29
N VAL A 43 12.79 -1.26 -18.96
CA VAL A 43 12.48 -0.16 -18.04
C VAL A 43 13.30 1.08 -18.38
N ALA A 44 14.60 0.95 -18.63
CA ALA A 44 15.48 2.05 -19.00
C ALA A 44 15.02 2.72 -20.30
N ALA A 45 14.70 1.93 -21.31
CA ALA A 45 14.18 2.41 -22.59
C ALA A 45 12.86 3.17 -22.42
N ARG A 46 11.89 2.62 -21.69
CA ARG A 46 10.61 3.26 -21.42
C ARG A 46 10.75 4.53 -20.57
N ALA A 47 11.67 4.52 -19.59
CA ALA A 47 11.97 5.69 -18.76
C ALA A 47 12.81 6.77 -19.48
N GLY A 48 13.39 6.47 -20.66
CA GLY A 48 14.26 7.36 -21.40
C GLY A 48 15.56 7.68 -20.65
N VAL A 49 16.20 6.65 -20.05
CA VAL A 49 17.47 6.73 -19.33
C VAL A 49 18.42 5.64 -19.80
N ALA A 50 19.71 5.78 -19.49
CA ALA A 50 20.66 4.70 -19.70
C ALA A 50 20.40 3.55 -18.72
N VAL A 51 20.60 2.30 -19.15
CA VAL A 51 20.35 1.13 -18.28
C VAL A 51 21.25 1.13 -17.05
N GLN A 52 22.46 1.66 -17.14
CA GLN A 52 23.38 1.86 -16.02
C GLN A 52 22.78 2.77 -14.93
N THR A 53 21.91 3.73 -15.31
CA THR A 53 21.20 4.58 -14.36
C THR A 53 20.19 3.78 -13.56
N VAL A 54 19.50 2.83 -14.18
CA VAL A 54 18.56 1.92 -13.48
C VAL A 54 19.33 1.03 -12.50
N TYR A 55 20.41 0.39 -12.95
CA TYR A 55 21.27 -0.42 -12.07
C TYR A 55 21.87 0.39 -10.91
N PHE A 56 22.31 1.61 -11.17
CA PHE A 56 22.86 2.48 -10.13
C PHE A 56 21.86 2.80 -9.02
N HIS A 57 20.57 3.02 -9.37
CA HIS A 57 19.55 3.38 -8.40
C HIS A 57 18.92 2.19 -7.68
N TYR A 58 18.78 1.04 -8.35
CA TYR A 58 17.96 -0.07 -7.86
C TYR A 58 18.68 -1.41 -7.79
N GLY A 59 19.80 -1.58 -8.47
CA GLY A 59 20.58 -2.81 -8.47
C GLY A 59 19.93 -3.96 -9.20
N ASN A 60 18.72 -4.36 -8.81
CA ASN A 60 17.98 -5.47 -9.41
C ASN A 60 16.48 -5.17 -9.59
N LYS A 61 15.80 -6.08 -10.26
CA LYS A 61 14.37 -5.98 -10.60
C LYS A 61 13.46 -6.11 -9.38
N ALA A 62 13.83 -6.91 -8.39
CA ALA A 62 13.04 -7.08 -7.16
C ALA A 62 13.02 -5.80 -6.32
N THR A 63 14.19 -5.15 -6.16
CA THR A 63 14.29 -3.84 -5.51
C THR A 63 13.48 -2.76 -6.23
N LEU A 64 13.48 -2.78 -7.55
CA LEU A 64 12.67 -1.84 -8.34
C LEU A 64 11.17 -2.07 -8.19
N LEU A 65 10.73 -3.34 -8.12
CA LEU A 65 9.34 -3.68 -7.85
C LEU A 65 8.91 -3.25 -6.43
N LYS A 66 9.80 -3.46 -5.44
CA LYS A 66 9.55 -2.96 -4.08
C LYS A 66 9.32 -1.44 -4.08
N GLU A 67 10.20 -0.70 -4.73
CA GLU A 67 10.03 0.77 -4.82
C GLU A 67 8.74 1.17 -5.53
N ALA A 68 8.34 0.43 -6.57
CA ALA A 68 7.07 0.65 -7.26
C ALA A 68 5.86 0.42 -6.33
N LEU A 69 5.92 -0.60 -5.47
CA LEU A 69 4.91 -0.87 -4.46
C LEU A 69 4.88 0.23 -3.39
N ASP A 70 6.04 0.65 -2.89
CA ASP A 70 6.15 1.70 -1.87
C ASP A 70 5.57 3.02 -2.39
N VAL A 71 5.93 3.43 -3.61
CA VAL A 71 5.38 4.63 -4.27
C VAL A 71 3.87 4.50 -4.50
N ALA A 72 3.39 3.34 -4.91
CA ALA A 72 1.96 3.10 -5.09
C ALA A 72 1.20 3.15 -3.75
N ALA A 73 1.76 2.58 -2.68
CA ALA A 73 1.14 2.58 -1.36
C ALA A 73 0.97 4.00 -0.81
N VAL A 74 2.01 4.81 -0.95
CA VAL A 74 2.00 6.21 -0.48
C VAL A 74 1.15 7.11 -1.39
N GLY A 75 1.11 6.83 -2.69
CA GLY A 75 0.37 7.60 -3.70
C GLY A 75 1.11 8.83 -4.23
N ASP A 76 2.29 9.14 -3.71
CA ASP A 76 3.18 10.20 -4.18
C ASP A 76 4.66 9.82 -3.97
N ASP A 77 5.58 10.68 -4.39
CA ASP A 77 7.03 10.49 -4.27
C ASP A 77 7.64 11.30 -3.10
N GLN A 78 6.83 11.67 -2.10
CA GLN A 78 7.31 12.38 -0.91
C GLN A 78 8.02 11.38 0.04
N PRO A 79 9.14 11.77 0.67
CA PRO A 79 9.87 10.89 1.59
C PRO A 79 9.20 10.83 2.98
N VAL A 80 7.87 10.63 3.00
CA VAL A 80 7.07 10.49 4.23
C VAL A 80 6.51 9.08 4.24
N ALA A 81 6.88 8.29 5.23
CA ALA A 81 6.38 6.93 5.35
C ALA A 81 4.84 6.91 5.53
N LEU A 82 4.21 5.81 5.13
CA LEU A 82 2.76 5.67 5.17
C LEU A 82 2.19 5.91 6.58
N LEU A 83 2.90 5.48 7.61
CA LEU A 83 2.50 5.62 9.01
C LEU A 83 2.83 7.02 9.62
N ASP A 84 3.57 7.86 8.92
CA ASP A 84 3.88 9.23 9.34
C ASP A 84 2.93 10.26 8.70
N ARG A 85 1.80 9.81 8.15
CA ARG A 85 0.85 10.66 7.45
C ARG A 85 -0.29 11.15 8.35
N THR A 86 -0.85 12.30 8.02
CA THR A 86 -1.90 12.99 8.79
C THR A 86 -3.13 12.14 9.08
N TRP A 87 -3.50 11.20 8.17
CA TRP A 87 -4.65 10.33 8.39
C TRP A 87 -4.49 9.41 9.63
N LEU A 88 -3.24 9.06 9.99
CA LEU A 88 -2.98 8.26 11.20
C LEU A 88 -3.13 9.10 12.46
N GLU A 89 -2.73 10.38 12.42
CA GLU A 89 -2.97 11.32 13.52
C GLU A 89 -4.48 11.52 13.74
N GLU A 90 -5.25 11.72 12.67
CA GLU A 90 -6.71 11.83 12.72
C GLU A 90 -7.34 10.56 13.31
N LEU A 91 -6.94 9.38 12.85
CA LEU A 91 -7.41 8.09 13.34
C LEU A 91 -7.08 7.90 14.84
N THR A 92 -5.87 8.26 15.25
CA THR A 92 -5.42 8.14 16.64
C THR A 92 -6.16 9.13 17.57
N ALA A 93 -6.55 10.29 17.07
CA ALA A 93 -7.29 11.30 17.83
C ALA A 93 -8.82 11.03 17.89
N GLU A 94 -9.36 10.22 16.99
CA GLU A 94 -10.81 9.97 16.89
C GLU A 94 -11.34 9.17 18.09
N PRO A 95 -12.30 9.68 18.86
CA PRO A 95 -12.82 8.99 20.04
C PRO A 95 -13.84 7.86 19.74
N ASP A 96 -14.57 7.96 18.61
CA ASP A 96 -15.59 6.97 18.23
C ASP A 96 -14.94 5.76 17.55
N PRO A 97 -15.03 4.55 18.13
CA PRO A 97 -14.41 3.35 17.56
C PRO A 97 -14.99 2.95 16.21
N VAL A 98 -16.25 3.24 15.92
CA VAL A 98 -16.84 3.00 14.60
C VAL A 98 -16.17 3.92 13.59
N ARG A 99 -15.99 5.18 13.94
CA ARG A 99 -15.34 6.17 13.09
C ARG A 99 -13.86 5.84 12.89
N VAL A 100 -13.16 5.31 13.90
CA VAL A 100 -11.78 4.78 13.76
C VAL A 100 -11.71 3.72 12.66
N ILE A 101 -12.65 2.74 12.66
CA ILE A 101 -12.72 1.71 11.62
C ILE A 101 -13.00 2.33 10.24
N GLU A 102 -13.91 3.29 10.13
CA GLU A 102 -14.22 3.97 8.87
C GLU A 102 -13.01 4.73 8.30
N LEU A 103 -12.25 5.44 9.13
CA LEU A 103 -11.01 6.14 8.72
C LEU A 103 -9.97 5.15 8.25
N TRP A 104 -9.75 4.06 8.99
CA TRP A 104 -8.84 2.98 8.59
C TRP A 104 -9.23 2.39 7.23
N MET A 105 -10.50 2.08 7.04
CA MET A 105 -11.01 1.49 5.81
C MET A 105 -10.97 2.46 4.63
N THR A 106 -11.13 3.76 4.89
CA THR A 106 -11.02 4.79 3.84
C THR A 106 -9.58 4.87 3.33
N ALA A 107 -8.60 4.98 4.22
CA ALA A 107 -7.18 4.95 3.87
C ALA A 107 -6.80 3.62 3.20
N GLY A 108 -7.26 2.49 3.77
CA GLY A 108 -7.01 1.15 3.23
C GLY A 108 -7.55 0.95 1.82
N ARG A 109 -8.76 1.44 1.52
CA ARG A 109 -9.32 1.42 0.16
C ARG A 109 -8.44 2.16 -0.84
N GLU A 110 -8.00 3.36 -0.48
CA GLU A 110 -7.15 4.18 -1.35
C GLU A 110 -5.79 3.52 -1.61
N ILE A 111 -5.19 2.93 -0.59
CA ILE A 111 -3.93 2.18 -0.71
C ILE A 111 -4.14 0.95 -1.59
N LEU A 112 -5.13 0.10 -1.28
CA LEU A 112 -5.36 -1.14 -2.02
C LEU A 112 -5.73 -0.89 -3.47
N GLN A 113 -6.47 0.17 -3.78
CA GLN A 113 -6.80 0.54 -5.15
C GLN A 113 -5.54 0.81 -5.99
N ARG A 114 -4.47 1.32 -5.37
CA ARG A 114 -3.19 1.59 -6.04
C ARG A 114 -2.26 0.37 -6.07
N VAL A 115 -2.17 -0.39 -4.96
CA VAL A 115 -1.17 -1.46 -4.83
C VAL A 115 -1.65 -2.82 -5.29
N ALA A 116 -2.95 -3.10 -5.23
CA ALA A 116 -3.48 -4.44 -5.51
C ALA A 116 -3.10 -4.97 -6.91
N PRO A 117 -3.10 -4.17 -7.98
CA PRO A 117 -2.66 -4.65 -9.29
C PRO A 117 -1.19 -5.11 -9.29
N LEU A 118 -0.29 -4.36 -8.67
CA LEU A 118 1.13 -4.73 -8.56
C LEU A 118 1.34 -5.94 -7.63
N LEU A 119 0.60 -6.01 -6.52
CA LEU A 119 0.67 -7.15 -5.59
C LEU A 119 0.17 -8.44 -6.25
N ALA A 120 -0.82 -8.37 -7.15
CA ALA A 120 -1.25 -9.52 -7.93
C ALA A 120 -0.12 -10.06 -8.84
N VAL A 121 0.68 -9.17 -9.43
CA VAL A 121 1.87 -9.55 -10.22
C VAL A 121 2.92 -10.23 -9.35
N VAL A 122 3.21 -9.69 -8.16
CA VAL A 122 4.14 -10.29 -7.19
C VAL A 122 3.69 -11.68 -6.81
N ARG A 123 2.43 -11.83 -6.40
CA ARG A 123 1.86 -13.09 -5.93
C ARG A 123 1.98 -14.22 -6.95
N GLY A 124 1.80 -13.91 -8.22
CA GLY A 124 1.97 -14.90 -9.30
C GLY A 124 3.41 -15.38 -9.49
N THR A 125 4.40 -14.76 -8.85
CA THR A 125 5.82 -14.99 -9.09
C THR A 125 6.64 -15.31 -7.83
N VAL A 126 6.10 -15.08 -6.63
CA VAL A 126 6.78 -15.28 -5.33
C VAL A 126 7.39 -16.69 -5.20
N GLY A 127 6.72 -17.73 -5.72
CA GLY A 127 7.22 -19.11 -5.65
C GLY A 127 8.42 -19.41 -6.55
N THR A 128 8.82 -18.49 -7.44
CA THR A 128 9.88 -18.71 -8.43
C THR A 128 11.09 -17.79 -8.26
N ASP A 129 11.02 -16.79 -7.40
CA ASP A 129 12.07 -15.78 -7.21
C ASP A 129 12.29 -15.53 -5.70
N PRO A 130 13.43 -15.97 -5.13
CA PRO A 130 13.73 -15.81 -3.70
C PRO A 130 13.77 -14.33 -3.24
N ASP A 131 14.22 -13.40 -4.10
CA ASP A 131 14.28 -11.98 -3.77
C ASP A 131 12.85 -11.41 -3.62
N LEU A 132 11.93 -11.88 -4.46
CA LEU A 132 10.51 -11.52 -4.33
C LEU A 132 9.86 -12.15 -3.09
N ALA A 133 10.19 -13.38 -2.75
CA ALA A 133 9.70 -14.03 -1.53
C ALA A 133 10.11 -13.22 -0.29
N ALA A 134 11.38 -12.82 -0.20
CA ALA A 134 11.86 -11.99 0.90
C ALA A 134 11.16 -10.62 0.97
N GLN A 135 10.87 -9.99 -0.18
CA GLN A 135 10.12 -8.73 -0.23
C GLN A 135 8.67 -8.92 0.18
N TRP A 136 8.05 -10.03 -0.19
CA TRP A 136 6.69 -10.37 0.23
C TRP A 136 6.60 -10.52 1.75
N ASP A 137 7.51 -11.31 2.34
CA ASP A 137 7.58 -11.54 3.79
C ASP A 137 7.77 -10.22 4.55
N LEU A 138 8.64 -9.34 4.05
CA LEU A 138 8.83 -8.00 4.64
C LEU A 138 7.56 -7.16 4.58
N ASN A 139 6.84 -7.16 3.45
CA ASN A 139 5.58 -6.44 3.30
C ASN A 139 4.51 -6.98 4.25
N GLU A 140 4.40 -8.31 4.40
CA GLU A 140 3.48 -8.92 5.36
C GLU A 140 3.81 -8.53 6.80
N ALA A 141 5.08 -8.54 7.19
CA ALA A 141 5.51 -8.13 8.52
C ALA A 141 5.16 -6.65 8.82
N GLN A 142 5.39 -5.76 7.85
CA GLN A 142 5.01 -4.34 7.97
C GLN A 142 3.50 -4.17 8.11
N ARG A 143 2.71 -4.90 7.33
CA ARG A 143 1.24 -4.87 7.43
C ARG A 143 0.77 -5.37 8.79
N ARG A 144 1.31 -6.48 9.31
CA ARG A 144 0.98 -7.00 10.65
C ARG A 144 1.24 -5.94 11.72
N THR A 145 2.36 -5.23 11.64
CA THR A 145 2.66 -4.11 12.55
C THR A 145 1.61 -3.01 12.48
N ALA A 146 1.17 -2.63 11.29
CA ALA A 146 0.14 -1.61 11.12
C ALA A 146 -1.24 -2.06 11.66
N PHE A 147 -1.64 -3.31 11.42
CA PHE A 147 -2.89 -3.86 11.97
C PHE A 147 -2.84 -4.02 13.49
N ARG A 148 -1.68 -4.33 14.05
CA ARG A 148 -1.49 -4.33 15.50
C ARG A 148 -1.69 -2.93 16.08
N ALA A 149 -1.08 -1.90 15.50
CA ALA A 149 -1.26 -0.51 15.93
C ALA A 149 -2.73 -0.07 15.82
N PHE A 150 -3.43 -0.47 14.76
CA PHE A 150 -4.87 -0.23 14.63
C PHE A 150 -5.69 -0.90 15.74
N ALA A 151 -5.41 -2.14 16.08
CA ALA A 151 -6.10 -2.87 17.16
C ALA A 151 -5.79 -2.26 18.54
N ASP A 152 -4.55 -1.79 18.79
CA ASP A 152 -4.16 -1.06 20.01
C ASP A 152 -5.00 0.22 20.16
N VAL A 153 -5.22 0.97 19.08
CA VAL A 153 -6.08 2.16 19.07
C VAL A 153 -7.52 1.85 19.53
N LEU A 154 -8.10 0.73 19.08
CA LEU A 154 -9.44 0.29 19.53
C LEU A 154 -9.43 -0.19 21.00
N ALA A 155 -8.38 -0.87 21.42
CA ALA A 155 -8.21 -1.36 22.79
C ALA A 155 -8.06 -0.23 23.80
N ASP A 156 -7.31 0.82 23.49
CA ASP A 156 -7.14 2.01 24.32
C ASP A 156 -8.49 2.71 24.61
N ARG A 157 -9.43 2.60 23.67
CA ARG A 157 -10.81 3.09 23.82
C ARG A 157 -11.73 2.10 24.53
N LYS A 158 -11.20 0.93 24.95
CA LYS A 158 -11.98 -0.17 25.54
C LYS A 158 -13.16 -0.62 24.65
N ALA A 159 -12.97 -0.52 23.34
CA ALA A 159 -14.02 -0.76 22.35
C ALA A 159 -14.07 -2.21 21.86
N LEU A 160 -13.02 -3.01 22.08
CA LEU A 160 -13.01 -4.41 21.65
C LEU A 160 -14.12 -5.19 22.39
N ARG A 161 -14.80 -6.08 21.67
CA ARG A 161 -15.84 -6.93 22.24
C ARG A 161 -15.27 -7.81 23.38
N PRO A 162 -16.09 -8.18 24.38
CA PRO A 162 -15.65 -9.01 25.49
C PRO A 162 -14.98 -10.31 25.02
N GLY A 163 -13.80 -10.59 25.61
CA GLY A 163 -13.03 -11.81 25.32
C GLY A 163 -12.15 -11.74 24.07
N LEU A 164 -12.21 -10.66 23.28
CA LEU A 164 -11.31 -10.48 22.14
C LEU A 164 -10.02 -9.81 22.62
N THR A 165 -8.89 -10.48 22.41
CA THR A 165 -7.58 -9.89 22.68
C THR A 165 -7.19 -8.90 21.58
N VAL A 166 -6.23 -8.00 21.86
CA VAL A 166 -5.70 -7.08 20.84
C VAL A 166 -5.06 -7.85 19.69
N GLU A 167 -4.40 -8.96 19.98
CA GLU A 167 -3.76 -9.81 18.99
C GLU A 167 -4.79 -10.47 18.06
N ASP A 168 -5.85 -11.06 18.62
CA ASP A 168 -6.95 -11.63 17.83
C ASP A 168 -7.68 -10.56 17.01
N ALA A 169 -7.85 -9.35 17.54
CA ALA A 169 -8.45 -8.24 16.82
C ALA A 169 -7.58 -7.80 15.63
N ALA A 170 -6.26 -7.73 15.81
CA ALA A 170 -5.30 -7.43 14.75
C ALA A 170 -5.31 -8.50 13.66
N ASP A 171 -5.32 -9.77 14.04
CA ASP A 171 -5.36 -10.89 13.10
C ASP A 171 -6.68 -10.95 12.32
N LEU A 172 -7.83 -10.74 12.98
CA LEU A 172 -9.14 -10.64 12.32
C LEU A 172 -9.17 -9.46 11.33
N ALA A 173 -8.69 -8.30 11.73
CA ALA A 173 -8.63 -7.13 10.85
C ALA A 173 -7.69 -7.38 9.66
N PHE A 174 -6.54 -8.00 9.88
CA PHE A 174 -5.60 -8.39 8.82
C PHE A 174 -6.23 -9.34 7.80
N LEU A 175 -6.97 -10.37 8.26
CA LEU A 175 -7.67 -11.33 7.41
C LEU A 175 -8.79 -10.66 6.61
N ILE A 176 -9.63 -9.87 7.27
CA ILE A 176 -10.80 -9.23 6.67
C ILE A 176 -10.36 -8.17 5.64
N HIS A 177 -9.40 -7.33 6.00
CA HIS A 177 -8.86 -6.28 5.15
C HIS A 177 -7.65 -6.78 4.34
N SER A 178 -7.70 -7.97 3.76
CA SER A 178 -6.59 -8.52 2.98
C SER A 178 -6.63 -8.03 1.52
N VAL A 179 -5.44 -8.02 0.90
CA VAL A 179 -5.28 -7.74 -0.54
C VAL A 179 -6.06 -8.78 -1.36
N GLU A 180 -6.04 -10.03 -0.92
CA GLU A 180 -6.75 -11.15 -1.54
C GLU A 180 -8.25 -10.92 -1.58
N ASN A 181 -8.84 -10.52 -0.45
CA ASN A 181 -10.26 -10.21 -0.36
C ASN A 181 -10.63 -9.03 -1.25
N TYR A 182 -9.76 -8.00 -1.30
CA TYR A 182 -9.97 -6.86 -2.20
C TYR A 182 -9.95 -7.28 -3.68
N ILE A 183 -8.95 -8.09 -4.09
CA ILE A 183 -8.85 -8.58 -5.49
C ILE A 183 -10.04 -9.45 -5.86
N VAL A 184 -10.46 -10.36 -4.97
CA VAL A 184 -11.65 -11.20 -5.20
C VAL A 184 -12.90 -10.33 -5.31
N ALA A 185 -13.10 -9.40 -4.39
CA ALA A 185 -14.28 -8.54 -4.39
C ALA A 185 -14.36 -7.67 -5.66
N THR A 186 -13.26 -6.98 -6.01
CA THR A 186 -13.28 -6.04 -7.14
C THR A 186 -13.09 -6.71 -8.50
N GLY A 187 -12.27 -7.78 -8.57
CA GLY A 187 -11.99 -8.49 -9.81
C GLY A 187 -13.00 -9.59 -10.14
N THR A 188 -13.32 -10.47 -9.17
CA THR A 188 -14.18 -11.62 -9.40
C THR A 188 -15.66 -11.31 -9.20
N LEU A 189 -16.00 -10.61 -8.09
CA LEU A 189 -17.39 -10.28 -7.77
C LEU A 189 -17.88 -8.99 -8.43
N GLY A 190 -16.99 -8.20 -9.05
CA GLY A 190 -17.33 -6.94 -9.72
C GLY A 190 -17.75 -5.82 -8.78
N TRP A 191 -17.36 -5.89 -7.51
CA TRP A 191 -17.65 -4.82 -6.56
C TRP A 191 -16.87 -3.55 -6.90
N THR A 192 -17.49 -2.39 -6.65
CA THR A 192 -16.73 -1.15 -6.66
C THR A 192 -15.82 -1.08 -5.43
N PRO A 193 -14.69 -0.36 -5.48
CA PRO A 193 -13.83 -0.14 -4.30
C PRO A 193 -14.62 0.43 -3.10
N GLU A 194 -15.61 1.27 -3.36
CA GLU A 194 -16.46 1.83 -2.31
C GLU A 194 -17.41 0.80 -1.71
N HIS A 195 -18.01 -0.09 -2.52
CA HIS A 195 -18.82 -1.17 -2.00
C HIS A 195 -17.99 -2.13 -1.14
N TRP A 196 -16.78 -2.48 -1.58
CA TRP A 196 -15.85 -3.26 -0.76
C TRP A 196 -15.54 -2.56 0.56
N ARG A 197 -15.23 -1.25 0.54
CA ARG A 197 -14.96 -0.47 1.75
C ARG A 197 -16.11 -0.53 2.75
N SER A 198 -17.33 -0.21 2.30
CA SER A 198 -18.50 -0.17 3.18
C SER A 198 -18.85 -1.54 3.77
N SER A 199 -18.86 -2.59 2.95
CA SER A 199 -19.16 -3.96 3.41
C SER A 199 -18.09 -4.50 4.36
N THR A 200 -16.82 -4.20 4.10
CA THR A 200 -15.71 -4.62 4.95
C THR A 200 -15.68 -3.82 6.27
N SER A 201 -16.01 -2.52 6.24
CA SER A 201 -16.17 -1.71 7.46
C SER A 201 -17.25 -2.30 8.37
N GLU A 202 -18.42 -2.63 7.82
CA GLU A 202 -19.50 -3.23 8.58
C GLU A 202 -19.10 -4.57 9.20
N LEU A 203 -18.38 -5.40 8.43
CA LEU A 203 -17.87 -6.68 8.94
C LEU A 203 -16.85 -6.48 10.06
N LEU A 204 -15.94 -5.51 9.96
CA LEU A 204 -14.98 -5.18 11.01
C LEU A 204 -15.68 -4.67 12.27
N VAL A 205 -16.65 -3.77 12.14
CA VAL A 205 -17.42 -3.27 13.28
C VAL A 205 -18.06 -4.44 14.03
N ARG A 206 -18.77 -5.33 13.34
CA ARG A 206 -19.41 -6.50 13.94
C ARG A 206 -18.43 -7.52 14.54
N SER A 207 -17.24 -7.65 13.95
CA SER A 207 -16.25 -8.65 14.39
C SER A 207 -15.41 -8.18 15.57
N LEU A 208 -15.11 -6.87 15.64
CA LEU A 208 -14.17 -6.31 16.59
C LEU A 208 -14.83 -5.61 17.77
N LEU A 209 -15.94 -4.89 17.55
CA LEU A 209 -16.55 -4.06 18.59
C LEU A 209 -17.56 -4.84 19.41
N GLY A 210 -17.68 -4.48 20.69
CA GLY A 210 -18.79 -4.90 21.53
C GLY A 210 -20.11 -4.29 21.04
N GLU A 211 -21.23 -4.92 21.42
CA GLU A 211 -22.53 -4.28 21.23
C GLU A 211 -22.53 -2.95 21.99
N THR A 212 -22.76 -1.85 21.27
CA THR A 212 -23.01 -0.57 21.93
C THR A 212 -24.30 -0.75 22.74
N PRO A 213 -24.30 -0.55 24.07
CA PRO A 213 -25.57 -0.55 24.82
C PRO A 213 -26.46 0.54 24.22
N LEU A 214 -27.68 0.13 23.84
CA LEU A 214 -28.75 1.05 23.41
C LEU A 214 -29.07 2.04 24.51
#